data_95e3a16dd3bb7ace075d1645c7f306cb
#
_entry.id   95e3a16dd3bb7ace075d1645c7f306cb
#
_cell.length_a   1.000
_cell.length_b   1.000
_cell.length_c   1.000
_cell.angle_alpha   90.00
_cell.angle_beta   90.00
_cell.angle_gamma   90.00
#
_symmetry.space_group_name_H-M   'P 1'
#
loop_
_entity.id
_entity.type
_entity.pdbx_description
1 polymer ?
#
loop_
_entity_poly.entity_id
_entity_poly.type
_entity_poly.pdbx_seq_one_letter_code
_entity_poly.pdbx_strand_id
1 'polypeptide(L)'
;MSKESLGNKAKAQLIERFLRKKSGGEGAPAPSALSRAVRRSNVPEAFTRFDRHPDYERMLVSKAAADRLRLRNPFFIAHDGVAGAVTYIEGREYINFSSYNYLGLAGHPSVDQAAKDAIDRYGTSASASRLVAGERPIQRELERSLADNYGVEDCLVFVSGHATNVSTIATLFGPKDLVVHDGLAHNSIIEGIKLSGAARRSFPHNHADALDTLLAEVRGQFERVLIVIEGHYSMDGDIPDLPAFVDIKRRHGCFLMVDEAHSLGVLGATGKGLHEHYGVAGKDVDIWMGTLSKTLAACGGYVAGERALVEHLKYSAPGFVYSVGISPPVAGAALEALRIMNSEPERVARLHLRAQRLLARARDAGIDTGHSQGYAIVPALAGGSLKATRLSNQLFEHGINAQPIIHPAVEEKAARLRFFVSADHTDEQIERLIAALA
;
A
#
# COMPACT_ATOMS: atom_id res chain seq x y z
N MET A 1 -29.03 10.06 -54.46
CA MET A 1 -27.78 9.34 -54.16
C MET A 1 -27.54 9.52 -52.68
N SER A 2 -27.67 8.45 -51.89
CA SER A 2 -27.69 8.48 -50.42
C SER A 2 -26.28 8.66 -49.83
N LYS A 3 -26.22 9.31 -48.67
CA LYS A 3 -24.99 9.56 -47.89
C LYS A 3 -24.21 8.27 -47.51
N GLU A 4 -24.82 7.09 -47.61
CA GLU A 4 -24.19 5.79 -47.38
C GLU A 4 -23.19 5.36 -48.46
N SER A 5 -23.40 5.80 -49.72
CA SER A 5 -22.51 5.42 -50.82
C SER A 5 -21.17 6.15 -50.82
N LEU A 6 -21.11 7.35 -50.21
CA LEU A 6 -19.85 8.12 -50.07
C LEU A 6 -18.94 7.57 -48.94
N GLY A 7 -19.53 7.06 -47.86
CA GLY A 7 -18.76 6.46 -46.75
C GLY A 7 -18.06 5.14 -47.13
N ASN A 8 -18.69 4.33 -47.95
CA ASN A 8 -18.13 3.07 -48.42
C ASN A 8 -17.01 3.24 -49.45
N LYS A 9 -17.08 4.26 -50.32
CA LYS A 9 -15.99 4.59 -51.26
C LYS A 9 -14.74 5.12 -50.53
N ALA A 10 -14.91 5.95 -49.50
CA ALA A 10 -13.80 6.47 -48.70
C ALA A 10 -13.10 5.35 -47.90
N LYS A 11 -13.86 4.40 -47.33
CA LYS A 11 -13.32 3.22 -46.66
C LYS A 11 -12.55 2.31 -47.63
N ALA A 12 -13.07 2.05 -48.82
CA ALA A 12 -12.40 1.23 -49.82
C ALA A 12 -11.07 1.86 -50.27
N GLN A 13 -11.03 3.17 -50.48
CA GLN A 13 -9.80 3.90 -50.83
C GLN A 13 -8.76 3.90 -49.69
N LEU A 14 -9.19 3.94 -48.42
CA LEU A 14 -8.27 3.85 -47.30
C LEU A 14 -7.64 2.44 -47.20
N ILE A 15 -8.44 1.41 -47.39
CA ILE A 15 -7.98 0.00 -47.39
C ILE A 15 -7.00 -0.24 -48.55
N GLU A 16 -7.30 0.26 -49.73
CA GLU A 16 -6.42 0.12 -50.88
C GLU A 16 -5.09 0.87 -50.73
N ARG A 17 -5.10 2.03 -50.06
CA ARG A 17 -3.89 2.77 -49.69
C ARG A 17 -3.03 2.01 -48.65
N PHE A 18 -3.67 1.32 -47.70
CA PHE A 18 -2.98 0.49 -46.70
C PHE A 18 -2.37 -0.77 -47.32
N LEU A 19 -3.06 -1.38 -48.27
CA LEU A 19 -2.58 -2.57 -49.00
C LEU A 19 -1.42 -2.23 -49.94
N ARG A 20 -1.48 -1.10 -50.66
CA ARG A 20 -0.37 -0.61 -51.51
C ARG A 20 0.89 -0.25 -50.73
N LYS A 21 0.76 0.20 -49.45
CA LYS A 21 1.91 0.48 -48.60
C LYS A 21 2.60 -0.80 -48.10
N LYS A 22 1.92 -1.96 -48.17
CA LYS A 22 2.49 -3.28 -47.81
C LYS A 22 3.09 -4.03 -49.00
N SER A 23 2.77 -3.67 -50.25
CA SER A 23 3.25 -4.35 -51.45
C SER A 23 4.29 -3.58 -52.28
N GLY A 24 4.70 -2.38 -51.84
CA GLY A 24 5.70 -1.55 -52.53
C GLY A 24 7.10 -1.67 -51.91
N GLY A 25 7.61 -2.88 -51.78
CA GLY A 25 8.99 -3.15 -51.42
C GLY A 25 9.67 -3.94 -52.52
N GLU A 26 9.98 -3.28 -53.66
CA GLU A 26 10.92 -3.86 -54.63
C GLU A 26 12.29 -4.05 -53.97
N GLY A 27 12.84 -5.23 -54.25
CA GLY A 27 13.99 -5.78 -53.62
C GLY A 27 15.25 -4.91 -53.60
N ALA A 28 15.66 -4.50 -52.45
CA ALA A 28 17.07 -4.30 -52.20
C ALA A 28 17.77 -5.65 -52.10
N PRO A 29 18.90 -5.86 -52.75
CA PRO A 29 19.62 -7.14 -52.69
C PRO A 29 19.95 -7.48 -51.24
N ALA A 30 19.67 -8.72 -50.85
CA ALA A 30 20.01 -9.22 -49.53
C ALA A 30 21.51 -8.94 -49.24
N PRO A 31 21.84 -8.30 -48.11
CA PRO A 31 23.25 -8.11 -47.76
C PRO A 31 23.88 -9.48 -47.59
N SER A 32 24.97 -9.72 -48.33
CA SER A 32 25.76 -10.94 -48.33
C SER A 32 26.12 -11.28 -46.86
N ALA A 33 26.00 -12.58 -46.52
CA ALA A 33 26.25 -13.14 -45.18
C ALA A 33 27.67 -12.97 -44.65
N LEU A 34 28.53 -12.19 -45.32
CA LEU A 34 29.98 -12.14 -45.08
C LEU A 34 30.49 -10.84 -44.47
N SER A 35 29.67 -9.92 -43.98
CA SER A 35 30.19 -8.71 -43.34
C SER A 35 29.42 -8.24 -42.07
N ARG A 36 28.80 -9.16 -41.33
CA ARG A 36 28.51 -8.90 -39.92
C ARG A 36 29.71 -9.27 -39.06
N ALA A 37 30.82 -8.56 -39.24
CA ALA A 37 31.74 -8.39 -38.12
C ALA A 37 30.90 -7.75 -37.01
N VAL A 38 30.59 -8.52 -35.96
CA VAL A 38 29.96 -8.01 -34.75
C VAL A 38 30.87 -6.90 -34.28
N ARG A 39 30.52 -5.64 -34.58
CA ARG A 39 31.12 -4.48 -33.90
C ARG A 39 30.87 -4.74 -32.42
N ARG A 40 31.91 -5.11 -31.68
CA ARG A 40 31.83 -5.13 -30.21
C ARG A 40 31.27 -3.77 -29.82
N SER A 41 30.07 -3.76 -29.29
CA SER A 41 29.45 -2.54 -28.84
C SER A 41 30.37 -1.95 -27.77
N ASN A 42 30.81 -0.69 -27.92
CA ASN A 42 31.50 0.06 -26.87
C ASN A 42 30.58 0.43 -25.69
N VAL A 43 29.49 -0.30 -25.50
CA VAL A 43 28.56 -0.11 -24.41
C VAL A 43 29.22 -0.63 -23.14
N PRO A 44 29.35 0.16 -22.08
CA PRO A 44 29.89 -0.30 -20.80
C PRO A 44 29.10 -1.48 -20.24
N GLU A 45 29.79 -2.43 -19.62
CA GLU A 45 29.14 -3.59 -18.98
C GLU A 45 28.08 -3.20 -17.95
N ALA A 46 28.24 -2.08 -17.28
CA ALA A 46 27.24 -1.53 -16.36
C ALA A 46 25.85 -1.29 -17.00
N PHE A 47 25.78 -1.18 -18.31
CA PHE A 47 24.51 -0.97 -19.04
C PHE A 47 23.94 -2.27 -19.66
N THR A 48 24.69 -3.35 -19.58
CA THR A 48 24.33 -4.61 -20.26
C THR A 48 24.37 -5.83 -19.35
N ARG A 49 24.81 -5.67 -18.09
CA ARG A 49 24.94 -6.75 -17.11
C ARG A 49 24.37 -6.32 -15.76
N PHE A 50 23.51 -7.14 -15.18
CA PHE A 50 22.90 -6.87 -13.87
C PHE A 50 23.92 -6.91 -12.72
N ASP A 51 24.90 -7.81 -12.80
CA ASP A 51 25.98 -7.91 -11.80
C ASP A 51 26.97 -6.73 -11.83
N ARG A 52 26.87 -5.85 -12.83
CA ARG A 52 27.62 -4.60 -12.97
C ARG A 52 26.76 -3.35 -12.84
N HIS A 53 25.47 -3.53 -12.50
CA HIS A 53 24.57 -2.39 -12.29
C HIS A 53 25.02 -1.60 -11.05
N PRO A 54 25.17 -0.26 -11.13
CA PRO A 54 25.70 0.53 -10.02
C PRO A 54 24.95 0.37 -8.69
N ASP A 55 23.63 0.20 -8.75
CA ASP A 55 22.81 -0.02 -7.54
C ASP A 55 23.09 -1.38 -6.90
N TYR A 56 23.34 -2.40 -7.73
CA TYR A 56 23.71 -3.72 -7.23
C TYR A 56 25.08 -3.69 -6.55
N GLU A 57 26.05 -3.02 -7.16
CA GLU A 57 27.40 -2.86 -6.56
C GLU A 57 27.33 -2.09 -5.23
N ARG A 58 26.54 -1.02 -5.14
CA ARG A 58 26.29 -0.30 -3.87
C ARG A 58 25.68 -1.21 -2.79
N MET A 59 24.71 -2.04 -3.17
CA MET A 59 24.12 -3.02 -2.26
C MET A 59 25.16 -4.02 -1.74
N LEU A 60 26.05 -4.53 -2.60
CA LEU A 60 27.12 -5.43 -2.21
C LEU A 60 28.12 -4.79 -1.22
N VAL A 61 28.48 -3.54 -1.44
CA VAL A 61 29.34 -2.77 -0.51
C VAL A 61 28.68 -2.66 0.86
N SER A 62 27.37 -2.35 0.91
CA SER A 62 26.62 -2.26 2.15
C SER A 62 26.56 -3.60 2.89
N LYS A 63 26.34 -4.71 2.18
CA LYS A 63 26.37 -6.06 2.76
C LYS A 63 27.75 -6.41 3.31
N ALA A 64 28.83 -6.17 2.55
CA ALA A 64 30.20 -6.42 3.01
C ALA A 64 30.58 -5.59 4.25
N ALA A 65 30.07 -4.35 4.36
CA ALA A 65 30.26 -3.54 5.54
C ALA A 65 29.52 -4.11 6.77
N ALA A 66 28.29 -4.58 6.61
CA ALA A 66 27.52 -5.24 7.67
C ALA A 66 28.24 -6.52 8.16
N ASP A 67 28.75 -7.36 7.24
CA ASP A 67 29.51 -8.57 7.56
C ASP A 67 30.78 -8.27 8.37
N ARG A 68 31.54 -7.23 7.99
CA ARG A 68 32.73 -6.77 8.74
C ARG A 68 32.39 -6.32 10.15
N LEU A 69 31.20 -5.70 10.33
CA LEU A 69 30.70 -5.29 11.64
C LEU A 69 30.04 -6.42 12.40
N ARG A 70 30.03 -7.64 11.86
CA ARG A 70 29.37 -8.83 12.43
C ARG A 70 27.89 -8.60 12.72
N LEU A 71 27.21 -7.82 11.88
CA LEU A 71 25.77 -7.58 11.97
C LEU A 71 25.05 -8.67 11.24
N ARG A 72 24.10 -9.33 11.92
CA ARG A 72 23.15 -10.23 11.27
C ARG A 72 22.27 -9.40 10.32
N ASN A 73 22.05 -9.90 9.11
CA ASN A 73 21.07 -9.31 8.19
C ASN A 73 19.66 -9.50 8.79
N PRO A 74 18.95 -8.41 9.15
CA PRO A 74 17.60 -8.51 9.71
C PRO A 74 16.52 -8.76 8.66
N PHE A 75 16.86 -8.70 7.36
CA PHE A 75 15.89 -8.78 6.27
C PHE A 75 15.83 -10.19 5.68
N PHE A 76 14.67 -10.53 5.07
CA PHE A 76 14.43 -11.81 4.39
C PHE A 76 14.59 -13.04 5.29
N ILE A 77 14.28 -12.88 6.57
CA ILE A 77 14.26 -13.99 7.52
C ILE A 77 12.97 -14.78 7.30
N ALA A 78 13.09 -16.09 7.13
CA ALA A 78 11.92 -16.96 7.00
C ALA A 78 11.25 -17.16 8.37
N HIS A 79 9.94 -16.97 8.40
CA HIS A 79 9.09 -17.23 9.56
C HIS A 79 8.29 -18.49 9.31
N ASP A 80 8.13 -19.32 10.31
CA ASP A 80 7.28 -20.50 10.27
C ASP A 80 6.02 -20.26 11.09
N GLY A 81 4.89 -20.88 10.67
CA GLY A 81 3.59 -20.73 11.30
C GLY A 81 2.85 -19.45 10.95
N VAL A 82 1.87 -19.11 11.79
CA VAL A 82 1.00 -17.94 11.61
C VAL A 82 1.74 -16.65 11.98
N ALA A 83 1.49 -15.58 11.24
CA ALA A 83 2.04 -14.25 11.53
C ALA A 83 1.28 -13.59 12.68
N GLY A 84 1.45 -14.08 13.91
CA GLY A 84 0.82 -13.61 15.15
C GLY A 84 1.72 -12.72 16.01
N ALA A 85 1.32 -12.52 17.27
CA ALA A 85 2.14 -11.89 18.31
C ALA A 85 3.39 -12.71 18.67
N VAL A 86 3.40 -13.98 18.26
CA VAL A 86 4.52 -14.91 18.35
C VAL A 86 4.79 -15.49 16.97
N THR A 87 6.04 -15.77 16.66
CA THR A 87 6.47 -16.41 15.40
C THR A 87 7.63 -17.37 15.68
N TYR A 88 7.87 -18.30 14.75
CA TYR A 88 8.99 -19.22 14.82
C TYR A 88 10.00 -18.91 13.72
N ILE A 89 11.28 -18.85 14.10
CA ILE A 89 12.41 -18.63 13.19
C ILE A 89 13.46 -19.66 13.53
N GLU A 90 13.83 -20.51 12.55
CA GLU A 90 14.81 -21.59 12.75
C GLU A 90 14.47 -22.51 13.93
N GLY A 91 13.16 -22.77 14.14
CA GLY A 91 12.65 -23.62 15.23
C GLY A 91 12.64 -22.99 16.60
N ARG A 92 13.03 -21.73 16.75
CA ARG A 92 12.98 -20.96 18.00
C ARG A 92 11.82 -19.97 17.99
N GLU A 93 11.16 -19.83 19.12
CA GLU A 93 10.05 -18.89 19.33
C GLU A 93 10.58 -17.46 19.54
N TYR A 94 9.89 -16.48 18.93
CA TYR A 94 10.14 -15.05 19.06
C TYR A 94 8.85 -14.29 19.32
N ILE A 95 8.89 -13.31 20.22
CA ILE A 95 7.84 -12.28 20.31
C ILE A 95 7.93 -11.43 19.05
N ASN A 96 6.80 -11.24 18.34
CA ASN A 96 6.81 -10.68 16.99
C ASN A 96 6.15 -9.30 16.93
N PHE A 97 6.95 -8.26 16.92
CA PHE A 97 6.51 -6.88 16.71
C PHE A 97 6.64 -6.40 15.25
N SER A 98 6.77 -7.32 14.29
CA SER A 98 6.93 -7.01 12.86
C SER A 98 5.76 -7.44 11.98
N SER A 99 4.67 -7.94 12.57
CA SER A 99 3.45 -8.34 11.85
C SER A 99 2.39 -7.25 11.85
N TYR A 100 1.71 -7.10 10.71
CA TYR A 100 0.55 -6.20 10.56
C TYR A 100 -0.78 -6.85 11.01
N ASN A 101 -0.74 -7.97 11.68
CA ASN A 101 -1.92 -8.71 12.17
C ASN A 101 -2.47 -8.03 13.43
N TYR A 102 -2.98 -6.81 13.29
CA TYR A 102 -3.38 -5.94 14.40
C TYR A 102 -4.43 -6.56 15.32
N LEU A 103 -5.44 -7.24 14.73
CA LEU A 103 -6.54 -7.83 15.48
C LEU A 103 -6.39 -9.35 15.71
N GLY A 104 -5.25 -9.94 15.34
CA GLY A 104 -5.03 -11.38 15.49
C GLY A 104 -5.88 -12.26 14.57
N LEU A 105 -6.27 -11.76 13.38
CA LEU A 105 -7.18 -12.45 12.48
C LEU A 105 -6.48 -13.36 11.46
N ALA A 106 -5.20 -13.16 11.18
CA ALA A 106 -4.44 -14.12 10.37
C ALA A 106 -4.25 -15.42 11.17
N GLY A 107 -4.78 -16.51 10.66
CA GLY A 107 -4.84 -17.81 11.37
C GLY A 107 -6.01 -17.97 12.34
N HIS A 108 -6.97 -17.04 12.35
CA HIS A 108 -8.21 -17.22 13.09
C HIS A 108 -9.02 -18.36 12.46
N PRO A 109 -9.53 -19.33 13.26
CA PRO A 109 -10.19 -20.53 12.71
C PRO A 109 -11.32 -20.26 11.72
N SER A 110 -12.17 -19.26 12.00
CA SER A 110 -13.27 -18.88 11.10
C SER A 110 -12.75 -18.24 9.79
N VAL A 111 -11.68 -17.46 9.85
CA VAL A 111 -11.05 -16.84 8.66
C VAL A 111 -10.43 -17.92 7.78
N ASP A 112 -9.71 -18.88 8.40
CA ASP A 112 -9.13 -20.02 7.69
C ASP A 112 -10.21 -20.90 7.07
N GLN A 113 -11.34 -21.13 7.79
CA GLN A 113 -12.45 -21.92 7.27
C GLN A 113 -13.12 -21.22 6.09
N ALA A 114 -13.40 -19.92 6.17
CA ALA A 114 -13.97 -19.15 5.06
C ALA A 114 -13.09 -19.19 3.79
N ALA A 115 -11.77 -19.20 3.96
CA ALA A 115 -10.86 -19.39 2.84
C ALA A 115 -10.98 -20.79 2.21
N LYS A 116 -11.08 -21.86 3.03
CA LYS A 116 -11.25 -23.24 2.56
C LYS A 116 -12.59 -23.41 1.86
N ASP A 117 -13.67 -22.89 2.41
CA ASP A 117 -15.01 -22.93 1.80
C ASP A 117 -15.03 -22.23 0.43
N ALA A 118 -14.30 -21.13 0.30
CA ALA A 118 -14.13 -20.43 -0.97
C ALA A 118 -13.29 -21.24 -1.99
N ILE A 119 -12.30 -22.02 -1.53
CA ILE A 119 -11.58 -22.98 -2.39
C ILE A 119 -12.51 -24.07 -2.88
N ASP A 120 -13.29 -24.67 -2.00
CA ASP A 120 -14.21 -25.77 -2.34
C ASP A 120 -15.26 -25.32 -3.36
N ARG A 121 -15.74 -24.07 -3.25
CA ARG A 121 -16.76 -23.53 -4.14
C ARG A 121 -16.25 -22.97 -5.46
N TYR A 122 -15.10 -22.29 -5.46
CA TYR A 122 -14.63 -21.47 -6.59
C TYR A 122 -13.23 -21.87 -7.10
N GLY A 123 -12.53 -22.76 -6.41
CA GLY A 123 -11.12 -23.04 -6.65
C GLY A 123 -10.18 -21.97 -6.12
N THR A 124 -8.90 -22.12 -6.43
CA THR A 124 -7.81 -21.26 -5.90
C THR A 124 -7.64 -19.95 -6.64
N SER A 125 -8.22 -19.78 -7.85
CA SER A 125 -8.01 -18.62 -8.72
C SER A 125 -9.28 -18.23 -9.44
N ALA A 126 -9.45 -16.92 -9.69
CA ALA A 126 -10.47 -16.42 -10.62
C ALA A 126 -10.13 -16.75 -12.09
N SER A 127 -8.86 -17.03 -12.40
CA SER A 127 -8.29 -17.47 -13.68
C SER A 127 -8.59 -16.56 -14.88
N ALA A 128 -9.04 -15.34 -14.63
CA ALA A 128 -9.30 -14.30 -15.63
C ALA A 128 -9.39 -12.92 -14.97
N SER A 129 -9.25 -11.87 -15.79
CA SER A 129 -9.64 -10.51 -15.37
C SER A 129 -11.14 -10.46 -15.08
N ARG A 130 -11.52 -9.70 -14.06
CA ARG A 130 -12.93 -9.52 -13.66
C ARG A 130 -13.78 -8.95 -14.79
N LEU A 131 -13.20 -8.09 -15.64
CA LEU A 131 -13.89 -7.51 -16.80
C LEU A 131 -14.34 -8.58 -17.82
N VAL A 132 -13.62 -9.70 -17.90
CA VAL A 132 -13.89 -10.74 -18.92
C VAL A 132 -14.68 -11.90 -18.31
N ALA A 133 -14.02 -12.75 -17.51
CA ALA A 133 -14.61 -13.98 -16.95
C ALA A 133 -14.21 -14.25 -15.49
N GLY A 134 -13.46 -13.36 -14.84
CA GLY A 134 -12.93 -13.51 -13.50
C GLY A 134 -13.84 -13.02 -12.38
N GLU A 135 -15.06 -12.50 -12.69
CA GLU A 135 -16.00 -12.04 -11.66
C GLU A 135 -16.54 -13.23 -10.85
N ARG A 136 -16.53 -13.12 -9.53
CA ARG A 136 -17.08 -14.10 -8.59
C ARG A 136 -18.01 -13.41 -7.59
N PRO A 137 -19.15 -14.03 -7.19
CA PRO A 137 -20.08 -13.42 -6.23
C PRO A 137 -19.41 -12.96 -4.93
N ILE A 138 -18.45 -13.73 -4.40
CA ILE A 138 -17.75 -13.43 -3.16
C ILE A 138 -16.95 -12.13 -3.22
N GLN A 139 -16.44 -11.73 -4.40
CA GLN A 139 -15.74 -10.47 -4.59
C GLN A 139 -16.72 -9.29 -4.44
N ARG A 140 -17.93 -9.39 -5.01
CA ARG A 140 -18.98 -8.37 -4.85
C ARG A 140 -19.54 -8.31 -3.44
N GLU A 141 -19.59 -9.42 -2.74
CA GLU A 141 -20.00 -9.48 -1.34
C GLU A 141 -18.98 -8.73 -0.45
N LEU A 142 -17.69 -8.97 -0.65
CA LEU A 142 -16.63 -8.25 0.04
C LEU A 142 -16.71 -6.73 -0.27
N GLU A 143 -16.88 -6.34 -1.52
CA GLU A 143 -16.96 -4.93 -1.94
C GLU A 143 -18.15 -4.23 -1.29
N ARG A 144 -19.34 -4.86 -1.24
CA ARG A 144 -20.50 -4.30 -0.54
C ARG A 144 -20.23 -4.13 0.95
N SER A 145 -19.67 -5.14 1.59
CA SER A 145 -19.35 -5.08 3.03
C SER A 145 -18.33 -3.99 3.36
N LEU A 146 -17.36 -3.73 2.46
CA LEU A 146 -16.41 -2.63 2.60
C LEU A 146 -17.09 -1.26 2.38
N ALA A 147 -17.96 -1.14 1.38
CA ALA A 147 -18.73 0.08 1.13
C ALA A 147 -19.64 0.41 2.34
N ASP A 148 -20.32 -0.60 2.88
CA ASP A 148 -21.17 -0.46 4.08
C ASP A 148 -20.35 -0.03 5.31
N ASN A 149 -19.11 -0.51 5.45
CA ASN A 149 -18.22 -0.11 6.54
C ASN A 149 -17.96 1.41 6.57
N TYR A 150 -17.81 2.02 5.41
CA TYR A 150 -17.59 3.47 5.26
C TYR A 150 -18.90 4.27 5.11
N GLY A 151 -20.04 3.60 4.88
CA GLY A 151 -21.30 4.27 4.56
C GLY A 151 -21.27 5.02 3.23
N VAL A 152 -20.63 4.42 2.20
CA VAL A 152 -20.51 4.94 0.83
C VAL A 152 -21.22 4.05 -0.17
N GLU A 153 -21.33 4.48 -1.44
CA GLU A 153 -22.22 3.84 -2.43
C GLU A 153 -21.67 2.54 -2.99
N ASP A 154 -20.35 2.43 -3.20
CA ASP A 154 -19.75 1.23 -3.79
C ASP A 154 -18.27 1.10 -3.41
N CYS A 155 -17.69 -0.07 -3.73
CA CYS A 155 -16.29 -0.38 -3.52
C CYS A 155 -15.75 -1.26 -4.65
N LEU A 156 -14.45 -1.15 -4.91
CA LEU A 156 -13.73 -1.98 -5.87
C LEU A 156 -12.48 -2.59 -5.23
N VAL A 157 -12.35 -3.91 -5.31
CA VAL A 157 -11.22 -4.65 -4.76
C VAL A 157 -10.18 -4.97 -5.82
N PHE A 158 -8.92 -4.68 -5.51
CA PHE A 158 -7.72 -4.92 -6.31
C PHE A 158 -6.87 -6.03 -5.68
N VAL A 159 -5.95 -6.60 -6.46
CA VAL A 159 -5.07 -7.69 -6.00
C VAL A 159 -3.92 -7.25 -5.07
N SER A 160 -3.70 -5.96 -4.92
CA SER A 160 -2.61 -5.40 -4.10
C SER A 160 -2.94 -3.99 -3.64
N GLY A 161 -2.67 -3.65 -2.36
CA GLY A 161 -2.81 -2.27 -1.87
C GLY A 161 -1.89 -1.28 -2.59
N HIS A 162 -0.65 -1.67 -2.90
CA HIS A 162 0.26 -0.84 -3.69
C HIS A 162 -0.32 -0.55 -5.10
N ALA A 163 -0.79 -1.59 -5.80
CA ALA A 163 -1.39 -1.43 -7.12
C ALA A 163 -2.68 -0.60 -7.09
N THR A 164 -3.42 -0.63 -5.98
CA THR A 164 -4.62 0.18 -5.76
C THR A 164 -4.29 1.67 -5.82
N ASN A 165 -3.34 2.15 -5.02
CA ASN A 165 -2.91 3.56 -5.04
C ASN A 165 -2.39 3.98 -6.42
N VAL A 166 -1.47 3.19 -6.98
CA VAL A 166 -0.86 3.48 -8.29
C VAL A 166 -1.92 3.58 -9.38
N SER A 167 -2.81 2.58 -9.47
CA SER A 167 -3.84 2.55 -10.53
C SER A 167 -4.90 3.62 -10.35
N THR A 168 -5.34 3.88 -9.12
CA THR A 168 -6.38 4.86 -8.83
C THR A 168 -5.92 6.26 -9.20
N ILE A 169 -4.77 6.70 -8.70
CA ILE A 169 -4.25 8.04 -8.97
C ILE A 169 -3.93 8.21 -10.46
N ALA A 170 -3.27 7.20 -11.07
CA ALA A 170 -2.89 7.26 -12.47
C ALA A 170 -4.08 7.25 -13.44
N THR A 171 -5.24 6.70 -13.02
CA THR A 171 -6.45 6.66 -13.85
C THR A 171 -7.25 7.95 -13.74
N LEU A 172 -7.35 8.53 -12.54
CA LEU A 172 -8.26 9.63 -12.25
C LEU A 172 -7.67 11.02 -12.54
N PHE A 173 -6.35 11.14 -12.50
CA PHE A 173 -5.65 12.43 -12.63
C PHE A 173 -4.64 12.41 -13.77
N GLY A 174 -4.33 13.58 -14.33
CA GLY A 174 -3.48 13.73 -15.51
C GLY A 174 -2.71 15.06 -15.54
N PRO A 175 -2.09 15.41 -16.69
CA PRO A 175 -1.16 16.55 -16.79
C PRO A 175 -1.74 17.92 -16.48
N LYS A 176 -3.06 18.07 -16.45
CA LYS A 176 -3.74 19.33 -16.09
C LYS A 176 -4.14 19.41 -14.62
N ASP A 177 -3.87 18.36 -13.86
CA ASP A 177 -4.29 18.21 -12.50
C ASP A 177 -3.10 18.35 -11.54
N LEU A 178 -3.42 18.57 -10.27
CA LEU A 178 -2.46 18.61 -9.18
C LEU A 178 -2.81 17.53 -8.15
N VAL A 179 -1.80 16.80 -7.70
CA VAL A 179 -1.90 15.98 -6.50
C VAL A 179 -1.04 16.58 -5.40
N VAL A 180 -1.68 16.96 -4.30
CA VAL A 180 -1.02 17.47 -3.10
C VAL A 180 -1.06 16.39 -2.03
N HIS A 181 0.08 16.00 -1.50
CA HIS A 181 0.16 14.90 -0.55
C HIS A 181 0.94 15.30 0.70
N ASP A 182 0.66 14.64 1.80
CA ASP A 182 1.46 14.71 3.02
C ASP A 182 2.93 14.33 2.76
N GLY A 183 3.86 14.98 3.42
CA GLY A 183 5.30 14.74 3.27
C GLY A 183 5.73 13.30 3.58
N LEU A 184 4.96 12.57 4.40
CA LEU A 184 5.20 11.17 4.76
C LEU A 184 4.29 10.17 4.03
N ALA A 185 3.58 10.60 2.99
CA ALA A 185 2.71 9.72 2.20
C ALA A 185 3.45 8.51 1.63
N HIS A 186 2.78 7.36 1.62
CA HIS A 186 3.34 6.08 1.18
C HIS A 186 3.86 6.13 -0.26
N ASN A 187 4.94 5.40 -0.52
CA ASN A 187 5.60 5.35 -1.83
C ASN A 187 4.63 5.05 -2.99
N SER A 188 3.63 4.19 -2.81
CA SER A 188 2.65 3.87 -3.85
C SER A 188 1.85 5.08 -4.33
N ILE A 189 1.61 6.06 -3.46
CA ILE A 189 0.97 7.34 -3.81
C ILE A 189 1.89 8.11 -4.75
N ILE A 190 3.17 8.20 -4.38
CA ILE A 190 4.19 8.89 -5.19
C ILE A 190 4.34 8.25 -6.58
N GLU A 191 4.36 6.92 -6.65
CA GLU A 191 4.43 6.19 -7.92
C GLU A 191 3.16 6.40 -8.77
N GLY A 192 1.98 6.41 -8.14
CA GLY A 192 0.72 6.75 -8.82
C GLY A 192 0.74 8.16 -9.42
N ILE A 193 1.23 9.14 -8.68
CA ILE A 193 1.37 10.53 -9.16
C ILE A 193 2.34 10.61 -10.34
N LYS A 194 3.49 9.96 -10.26
CA LYS A 194 4.46 9.91 -11.38
C LYS A 194 3.84 9.33 -12.63
N LEU A 195 3.08 8.23 -12.48
CA LEU A 195 2.46 7.55 -13.61
C LEU A 195 1.30 8.35 -14.22
N SER A 196 0.59 9.15 -13.41
CA SER A 196 -0.52 9.99 -13.89
C SER A 196 -0.05 11.16 -14.77
N GLY A 197 1.17 11.63 -14.58
CA GLY A 197 1.69 12.85 -15.18
C GLY A 197 1.14 14.14 -14.57
N ALA A 198 0.37 14.06 -13.49
CA ALA A 198 -0.11 15.22 -12.76
C ALA A 198 1.02 15.99 -12.07
N ALA A 199 0.82 17.29 -11.89
CA ALA A 199 1.71 18.08 -11.06
C ALA A 199 1.71 17.55 -9.62
N ARG A 200 2.87 17.58 -8.96
CA ARG A 200 3.03 17.10 -7.59
C ARG A 200 3.49 18.22 -6.67
N ARG A 201 2.84 18.34 -5.52
CA ARG A 201 3.31 19.16 -4.39
C ARG A 201 3.17 18.35 -3.10
N SER A 202 4.03 18.59 -2.13
CA SER A 202 3.88 18.05 -0.78
C SER A 202 3.69 19.20 0.21
N PHE A 203 2.96 18.94 1.28
CA PHE A 203 2.90 19.81 2.44
C PHE A 203 3.57 19.14 3.64
N PRO A 204 4.03 19.92 4.64
CA PRO A 204 4.63 19.38 5.85
C PRO A 204 3.69 18.43 6.58
N HIS A 205 4.24 17.35 7.12
CA HIS A 205 3.48 16.28 7.73
C HIS A 205 2.45 16.77 8.75
N ASN A 206 1.19 16.33 8.58
CA ASN A 206 0.01 16.66 9.40
C ASN A 206 -0.24 18.18 9.58
N HIS A 207 0.26 19.03 8.68
CA HIS A 207 0.17 20.47 8.81
C HIS A 207 -0.95 21.05 7.90
N ALA A 208 -2.20 21.04 8.40
CA ALA A 208 -3.37 21.49 7.64
C ALA A 208 -3.29 22.95 7.18
N ASP A 209 -2.78 23.86 8.02
CA ASP A 209 -2.63 25.28 7.66
C ASP A 209 -1.64 25.50 6.51
N ALA A 210 -0.57 24.72 6.44
CA ALA A 210 0.38 24.76 5.33
C ALA A 210 -0.27 24.28 4.02
N LEU A 211 -1.11 23.25 4.08
CA LEU A 211 -1.92 22.80 2.94
C LEU A 211 -2.90 23.90 2.48
N ASP A 212 -3.59 24.54 3.41
CA ASP A 212 -4.54 25.60 3.11
C ASP A 212 -3.86 26.78 2.39
N THR A 213 -2.74 27.23 2.93
CA THR A 213 -1.91 28.28 2.32
C THR A 213 -1.45 27.89 0.91
N LEU A 214 -0.92 26.68 0.74
CA LEU A 214 -0.49 26.18 -0.56
C LEU A 214 -1.64 26.17 -1.58
N LEU A 215 -2.82 25.69 -1.19
CA LEU A 215 -3.97 25.62 -2.09
C LEU A 215 -4.50 27.01 -2.44
N ALA A 216 -4.48 27.97 -1.51
CA ALA A 216 -4.86 29.35 -1.80
C ALA A 216 -4.01 29.97 -2.91
N GLU A 217 -2.73 29.61 -3.00
CA GLU A 217 -1.80 30.11 -4.01
C GLU A 217 -1.94 29.42 -5.38
N VAL A 218 -2.20 28.08 -5.39
CA VAL A 218 -2.03 27.30 -6.62
C VAL A 218 -3.32 26.70 -7.18
N ARG A 219 -4.42 26.59 -6.40
CA ARG A 219 -5.64 25.87 -6.80
C ARG A 219 -6.20 26.30 -8.16
N GLY A 220 -6.20 27.59 -8.44
CA GLY A 220 -6.73 28.14 -9.69
C GLY A 220 -5.94 27.82 -10.95
N GLN A 221 -4.75 27.20 -10.84
CA GLN A 221 -3.87 26.85 -11.95
C GLN A 221 -4.20 25.45 -12.52
N PHE A 222 -5.04 24.67 -11.88
CA PHE A 222 -5.31 23.27 -12.21
C PHE A 222 -6.80 22.98 -12.39
N GLU A 223 -7.14 22.04 -13.28
CA GLU A 223 -8.52 21.60 -13.50
C GLU A 223 -9.03 20.87 -12.26
N ARG A 224 -8.34 19.81 -11.83
CA ARG A 224 -8.67 19.01 -10.64
C ARG A 224 -7.51 19.02 -9.66
N VAL A 225 -7.82 18.97 -8.39
CA VAL A 225 -6.83 18.85 -7.32
C VAL A 225 -7.23 17.72 -6.40
N LEU A 226 -6.29 16.81 -6.15
CA LEU A 226 -6.41 15.74 -5.16
C LEU A 226 -5.54 16.06 -3.95
N ILE A 227 -6.12 16.01 -2.76
CA ILE A 227 -5.41 15.99 -1.48
C ILE A 227 -5.29 14.53 -1.05
N VAL A 228 -4.08 14.08 -0.64
CA VAL A 228 -3.85 12.70 -0.18
C VAL A 228 -3.21 12.72 1.20
N ILE A 229 -3.87 12.04 2.15
CA ILE A 229 -3.39 11.81 3.52
C ILE A 229 -3.49 10.32 3.86
N GLU A 230 -2.79 9.88 4.91
CA GLU A 230 -2.97 8.54 5.50
C GLU A 230 -3.83 8.63 6.76
N GLY A 231 -4.71 7.66 6.98
CA GLY A 231 -5.55 7.62 8.16
C GLY A 231 -4.77 7.31 9.45
N HIS A 232 -3.70 6.52 9.34
CA HIS A 232 -2.74 6.25 10.41
C HIS A 232 -1.36 6.09 9.78
N TYR A 233 -0.44 6.98 10.09
CA TYR A 233 0.87 7.02 9.43
C TYR A 233 1.76 5.88 9.85
N SER A 234 2.21 5.12 8.87
CA SER A 234 2.89 3.85 9.06
C SER A 234 4.26 3.96 9.74
N MET A 235 4.91 5.12 9.69
CA MET A 235 6.25 5.33 10.22
C MET A 235 6.23 5.91 11.63
N ASP A 236 5.30 6.77 11.94
CA ASP A 236 5.26 7.54 13.19
C ASP A 236 4.15 7.10 14.14
N GLY A 237 3.09 6.47 13.62
CA GLY A 237 1.98 5.98 14.46
C GLY A 237 1.07 7.10 14.98
N ASP A 238 1.00 8.21 14.25
CA ASP A 238 0.10 9.33 14.47
C ASP A 238 -1.02 9.37 13.43
N ILE A 239 -1.98 10.27 13.60
CA ILE A 239 -3.15 10.43 12.74
C ILE A 239 -3.35 11.90 12.35
N PRO A 240 -3.96 12.18 11.17
CA PRO A 240 -4.32 13.53 10.77
C PRO A 240 -5.60 14.00 11.45
N ASP A 241 -5.80 15.33 11.52
CA ASP A 241 -7.09 15.95 11.87
C ASP A 241 -8.03 15.91 10.65
N LEU A 242 -8.74 14.79 10.46
CA LEU A 242 -9.63 14.59 9.30
C LEU A 242 -10.65 15.73 9.12
N PRO A 243 -11.35 16.24 10.16
CA PRO A 243 -12.24 17.38 10.03
C PRO A 243 -11.60 18.60 9.35
N ALA A 244 -10.37 18.97 9.74
CA ALA A 244 -9.64 20.08 9.14
C ALA A 244 -9.37 19.86 7.64
N PHE A 245 -8.97 18.65 7.25
CA PHE A 245 -8.73 18.30 5.83
C PHE A 245 -10.03 18.30 5.01
N VAL A 246 -11.14 17.85 5.56
CA VAL A 246 -12.47 17.93 4.93
C VAL A 246 -12.89 19.38 4.71
N ASP A 247 -12.67 20.27 5.67
CA ASP A 247 -12.98 21.69 5.52
C ASP A 247 -12.11 22.36 4.46
N ILE A 248 -10.83 22.06 4.41
CA ILE A 248 -9.92 22.56 3.37
C ILE A 248 -10.35 22.06 1.99
N LYS A 249 -10.66 20.76 1.85
CA LYS A 249 -11.18 20.20 0.61
C LYS A 249 -12.40 20.98 0.10
N ARG A 250 -13.36 21.25 1.00
CA ARG A 250 -14.59 21.98 0.65
C ARG A 250 -14.31 23.42 0.24
N ARG A 251 -13.49 24.13 1.00
CA ARG A 251 -13.14 25.54 0.72
C ARG A 251 -12.47 25.74 -0.62
N HIS A 252 -11.57 24.84 -0.98
CA HIS A 252 -10.80 24.94 -2.23
C HIS A 252 -11.40 24.14 -3.40
N GLY A 253 -12.51 23.41 -3.22
CA GLY A 253 -13.11 22.58 -4.26
C GLY A 253 -12.12 21.51 -4.77
N CYS A 254 -11.56 20.72 -3.85
CA CYS A 254 -10.63 19.64 -4.11
C CYS A 254 -11.28 18.28 -3.86
N PHE A 255 -10.67 17.22 -4.40
CA PHE A 255 -10.91 15.84 -3.96
C PHE A 255 -10.03 15.53 -2.76
N LEU A 256 -10.51 14.66 -1.86
CA LEU A 256 -9.77 14.14 -0.72
C LEU A 256 -9.70 12.61 -0.81
N MET A 257 -8.50 12.08 -0.74
CA MET A 257 -8.22 10.66 -0.62
C MET A 257 -7.58 10.37 0.73
N VAL A 258 -8.10 9.38 1.43
CA VAL A 258 -7.55 8.87 2.70
C VAL A 258 -7.09 7.43 2.49
N ASP A 259 -5.79 7.18 2.73
CA ASP A 259 -5.22 5.83 2.74
C ASP A 259 -5.39 5.22 4.15
N GLU A 260 -6.35 4.31 4.27
CA GLU A 260 -6.73 3.60 5.49
C GLU A 260 -5.91 2.32 5.73
N ALA A 261 -4.83 2.12 5.01
CA ALA A 261 -4.08 0.86 5.06
C ALA A 261 -3.63 0.48 6.48
N HIS A 262 -3.41 1.43 7.36
CA HIS A 262 -3.03 1.20 8.77
C HIS A 262 -4.11 1.62 9.78
N SER A 263 -5.24 2.16 9.34
CA SER A 263 -6.29 2.67 10.22
C SER A 263 -7.54 1.78 10.28
N LEU A 264 -7.88 1.06 9.21
CA LEU A 264 -8.96 0.07 9.26
C LEU A 264 -8.61 -1.06 10.26
N GLY A 265 -9.51 -1.31 11.21
CA GLY A 265 -9.30 -2.24 12.32
C GLY A 265 -8.43 -1.68 13.46
N VAL A 266 -8.00 -0.44 13.35
CA VAL A 266 -7.14 0.23 14.34
C VAL A 266 -7.81 1.46 14.94
N LEU A 267 -8.40 2.34 14.13
CA LEU A 267 -9.03 3.57 14.57
C LEU A 267 -10.54 3.44 14.69
N GLY A 268 -11.11 4.25 15.56
CA GLY A 268 -12.52 4.20 15.92
C GLY A 268 -12.81 3.19 17.04
N ALA A 269 -14.00 3.26 17.61
CA ALA A 269 -14.43 2.39 18.71
C ALA A 269 -14.63 0.93 18.26
N THR A 270 -15.04 0.74 17.01
CA THR A 270 -15.29 -0.58 16.39
C THR A 270 -14.29 -0.93 15.29
N GLY A 271 -13.29 -0.08 15.06
CA GLY A 271 -12.23 -0.32 14.07
C GLY A 271 -12.60 0.06 12.64
N LYS A 272 -13.65 0.85 12.44
CA LYS A 272 -14.07 1.25 11.09
C LYS A 272 -13.14 2.26 10.42
N GLY A 273 -12.14 2.74 11.12
CA GLY A 273 -11.12 3.63 10.57
C GLY A 273 -11.26 5.09 11.02
N LEU A 274 -10.61 5.98 10.27
CA LEU A 274 -10.47 7.38 10.64
C LEU A 274 -11.81 8.13 10.67
N HIS A 275 -12.74 7.78 9.78
CA HIS A 275 -14.06 8.42 9.75
C HIS A 275 -14.85 8.16 11.04
N GLU A 276 -14.83 6.94 11.56
CA GLU A 276 -15.46 6.60 12.84
C GLU A 276 -14.78 7.31 13.99
N HIS A 277 -13.45 7.39 13.98
CA HIS A 277 -12.66 8.04 15.03
C HIS A 277 -13.08 9.50 15.24
N TYR A 278 -13.34 10.22 14.16
CA TYR A 278 -13.75 11.64 14.21
C TYR A 278 -15.26 11.88 14.08
N GLY A 279 -16.06 10.83 13.85
CA GLY A 279 -17.49 10.99 13.57
C GLY A 279 -17.78 11.72 12.25
N VAL A 280 -16.89 11.66 11.29
CA VAL A 280 -17.03 12.24 9.95
C VAL A 280 -17.84 11.30 9.07
N ALA A 281 -18.81 11.80 8.31
CA ALA A 281 -19.58 10.98 7.40
C ALA A 281 -18.68 10.46 6.27
N GLY A 282 -18.78 9.17 5.92
CA GLY A 282 -17.91 8.56 4.91
C GLY A 282 -17.94 9.26 3.55
N LYS A 283 -19.10 9.80 3.15
CA LYS A 283 -19.28 10.59 1.91
C LYS A 283 -18.56 11.95 1.90
N ASP A 284 -18.03 12.40 3.02
CA ASP A 284 -17.27 13.67 3.09
C ASP A 284 -15.83 13.52 2.59
N VAL A 285 -15.36 12.27 2.43
CA VAL A 285 -14.13 11.91 1.74
C VAL A 285 -14.49 11.27 0.40
N ASP A 286 -13.80 11.65 -0.68
CA ASP A 286 -14.14 11.18 -2.04
C ASP A 286 -13.61 9.79 -2.34
N ILE A 287 -12.43 9.48 -1.80
CA ILE A 287 -11.72 8.23 -2.07
C ILE A 287 -11.21 7.65 -0.75
N TRP A 288 -11.85 6.59 -0.29
CA TRP A 288 -11.32 5.74 0.75
C TRP A 288 -10.49 4.63 0.10
N MET A 289 -9.20 4.64 0.35
CA MET A 289 -8.31 3.55 -0.07
C MET A 289 -7.93 2.72 1.14
N GLY A 290 -7.81 1.41 0.99
CA GLY A 290 -7.30 0.55 2.04
C GLY A 290 -6.66 -0.72 1.52
N THR A 291 -6.15 -1.52 2.43
CA THR A 291 -5.52 -2.81 2.12
C THR A 291 -6.22 -3.97 2.82
N LEU A 292 -6.25 -5.12 2.16
CA LEU A 292 -6.67 -6.38 2.77
C LEU A 292 -5.53 -7.07 3.53
N SER A 293 -4.29 -6.58 3.37
CA SER A 293 -3.06 -7.31 3.75
C SER A 293 -2.66 -7.12 5.23
N LYS A 294 -3.47 -6.45 6.01
CA LYS A 294 -3.19 -6.16 7.43
C LYS A 294 -4.32 -6.69 8.31
N THR A 295 -5.18 -5.84 8.84
CA THR A 295 -6.30 -6.23 9.70
C THR A 295 -7.19 -7.29 9.06
N LEU A 296 -7.41 -7.23 7.75
CA LEU A 296 -8.28 -8.18 7.06
C LEU A 296 -7.59 -9.51 6.68
N ALA A 297 -6.39 -9.77 7.19
CA ALA A 297 -5.69 -11.07 7.15
C ALA A 297 -5.58 -11.71 5.75
N ALA A 298 -5.53 -10.92 4.69
CA ALA A 298 -5.59 -11.38 3.30
C ALA A 298 -4.51 -10.72 2.43
N CYS A 299 -4.67 -10.68 1.12
CA CYS A 299 -3.80 -9.94 0.21
C CYS A 299 -4.65 -9.20 -0.81
N GLY A 300 -4.45 -7.90 -0.94
CA GLY A 300 -5.20 -7.04 -1.85
C GLY A 300 -5.29 -5.61 -1.35
N GLY A 301 -6.09 -4.83 -2.05
CA GLY A 301 -6.47 -3.49 -1.64
C GLY A 301 -7.84 -3.13 -2.19
N TYR A 302 -8.37 -1.99 -1.81
CA TYR A 302 -9.68 -1.54 -2.26
C TYR A 302 -9.75 -0.03 -2.37
N VAL A 303 -10.71 0.43 -3.16
CA VAL A 303 -11.18 1.82 -3.21
C VAL A 303 -12.67 1.82 -2.96
N ALA A 304 -13.13 2.64 -2.01
CA ALA A 304 -14.55 2.85 -1.73
C ALA A 304 -14.91 4.34 -1.86
N GLY A 305 -16.12 4.64 -2.34
CA GLY A 305 -16.60 5.99 -2.56
C GLY A 305 -17.89 6.02 -3.38
N GLU A 306 -18.08 7.07 -4.15
CA GLU A 306 -19.23 7.21 -5.04
C GLU A 306 -19.24 6.11 -6.11
N ARG A 307 -20.43 5.70 -6.53
CA ARG A 307 -20.60 4.71 -7.60
C ARG A 307 -19.89 5.10 -8.89
N ALA A 308 -19.94 6.37 -9.27
CA ALA A 308 -19.29 6.88 -10.47
C ALA A 308 -17.77 6.70 -10.43
N LEU A 309 -17.13 6.89 -9.26
CA LEU A 309 -15.71 6.61 -9.03
C LEU A 309 -15.41 5.12 -9.28
N VAL A 310 -16.19 4.25 -8.64
CA VAL A 310 -15.99 2.79 -8.71
C VAL A 310 -16.21 2.26 -10.11
N GLU A 311 -17.27 2.68 -10.79
CA GLU A 311 -17.55 2.30 -12.19
C GLU A 311 -16.45 2.78 -13.13
N HIS A 312 -15.96 4.01 -12.98
CA HIS A 312 -14.86 4.52 -13.80
C HIS A 312 -13.59 3.66 -13.63
N LEU A 313 -13.18 3.37 -12.39
CA LEU A 313 -12.03 2.52 -12.12
C LEU A 313 -12.20 1.09 -12.67
N LYS A 314 -13.39 0.54 -12.58
CA LYS A 314 -13.75 -0.80 -13.09
C LYS A 314 -13.47 -0.98 -14.58
N TYR A 315 -13.66 0.07 -15.37
CA TYR A 315 -13.47 0.03 -16.82
C TYR A 315 -12.13 0.60 -17.29
N SER A 316 -11.42 1.36 -16.44
CA SER A 316 -10.28 2.15 -16.90
C SER A 316 -8.98 1.91 -16.11
N ALA A 317 -9.05 1.44 -14.84
CA ALA A 317 -7.86 1.28 -14.02
C ALA A 317 -7.02 0.08 -14.48
N PRO A 318 -5.77 0.29 -14.98
CA PRO A 318 -4.99 -0.80 -15.55
C PRO A 318 -4.70 -1.94 -14.57
N GLY A 319 -4.44 -1.64 -13.29
CA GLY A 319 -4.20 -2.63 -12.26
C GLY A 319 -5.42 -3.47 -11.88
N PHE A 320 -6.62 -3.09 -12.36
CA PHE A 320 -7.83 -3.89 -12.26
C PHE A 320 -8.15 -4.59 -13.60
N VAL A 321 -8.22 -3.82 -14.69
CA VAL A 321 -8.65 -4.32 -16.00
C VAL A 321 -7.73 -5.40 -16.55
N TYR A 322 -6.42 -5.22 -16.41
CA TYR A 322 -5.40 -6.13 -16.96
C TYR A 322 -4.81 -7.08 -15.90
N SER A 323 -5.43 -7.14 -14.73
CA SER A 323 -5.06 -8.07 -13.67
C SER A 323 -6.06 -9.21 -13.55
N VAL A 324 -5.63 -10.36 -13.05
CA VAL A 324 -6.54 -11.43 -12.62
C VAL A 324 -7.37 -10.92 -11.44
N GLY A 325 -8.64 -11.31 -11.33
CA GLY A 325 -9.46 -10.99 -10.16
C GLY A 325 -8.84 -11.56 -8.88
N ILE A 326 -9.04 -10.86 -7.75
CA ILE A 326 -8.60 -11.38 -6.45
C ILE A 326 -9.06 -12.83 -6.27
N SER A 327 -8.16 -13.67 -5.74
CA SER A 327 -8.45 -15.09 -5.61
C SER A 327 -9.60 -15.34 -4.60
N PRO A 328 -10.50 -16.28 -4.89
CA PRO A 328 -11.65 -16.55 -4.02
C PRO A 328 -11.31 -16.83 -2.55
N PRO A 329 -10.30 -17.66 -2.21
CA PRO A 329 -9.92 -17.87 -0.82
C PRO A 329 -9.47 -16.60 -0.09
N VAL A 330 -8.77 -15.72 -0.80
CA VAL A 330 -8.33 -14.44 -0.24
C VAL A 330 -9.53 -13.51 -0.02
N ALA A 331 -10.51 -13.50 -0.94
CA ALA A 331 -11.74 -12.75 -0.78
C ALA A 331 -12.58 -13.28 0.39
N GLY A 332 -12.68 -14.61 0.55
CA GLY A 332 -13.39 -15.26 1.66
C GLY A 332 -12.77 -14.95 3.02
N ALA A 333 -11.44 -15.04 3.10
CA ALA A 333 -10.70 -14.68 4.31
C ALA A 333 -10.95 -13.22 4.71
N ALA A 334 -10.80 -12.28 3.74
CA ALA A 334 -11.00 -10.85 4.00
C ALA A 334 -12.43 -10.52 4.43
N LEU A 335 -13.43 -11.15 3.81
CA LEU A 335 -14.84 -10.94 4.14
C LEU A 335 -15.14 -11.40 5.57
N GLU A 336 -14.68 -12.59 5.95
CA GLU A 336 -14.87 -13.11 7.30
C GLU A 336 -14.09 -12.30 8.34
N ALA A 337 -12.86 -11.86 8.03
CA ALA A 337 -12.09 -10.99 8.90
C ALA A 337 -12.80 -9.65 9.14
N LEU A 338 -13.41 -9.05 8.10
CA LEU A 338 -14.21 -7.84 8.22
C LEU A 338 -15.47 -8.07 9.08
N ARG A 339 -16.13 -9.24 8.93
CA ARG A 339 -17.27 -9.62 9.75
C ARG A 339 -16.90 -9.73 11.23
N ILE A 340 -15.78 -10.40 11.54
CA ILE A 340 -15.28 -10.54 12.91
C ILE A 340 -14.92 -9.18 13.48
N MET A 341 -14.21 -8.33 12.75
CA MET A 341 -13.87 -6.97 13.18
C MET A 341 -15.12 -6.18 13.60
N ASN A 342 -16.18 -6.24 12.79
CA ASN A 342 -17.45 -5.54 13.06
C ASN A 342 -18.26 -6.15 14.21
N SER A 343 -18.11 -7.44 14.50
CA SER A 343 -18.86 -8.14 15.55
C SER A 343 -18.12 -8.25 16.89
N GLU A 344 -16.80 -8.06 16.91
CA GLU A 344 -15.94 -8.21 18.08
C GLU A 344 -15.11 -6.93 18.37
N PRO A 345 -15.77 -5.79 18.69
CA PRO A 345 -15.09 -4.51 18.92
C PRO A 345 -14.09 -4.55 20.09
N GLU A 346 -14.24 -5.52 20.98
CA GLU A 346 -13.29 -5.75 22.10
C GLU A 346 -11.87 -6.09 21.60
N ARG A 347 -11.69 -6.56 20.36
CA ARG A 347 -10.36 -6.75 19.78
C ARG A 347 -9.66 -5.40 19.57
N VAL A 348 -10.39 -4.41 19.09
CA VAL A 348 -9.88 -3.03 18.91
C VAL A 348 -9.54 -2.42 20.26
N ALA A 349 -10.42 -2.58 21.25
CA ALA A 349 -10.16 -2.11 22.61
C ALA A 349 -8.90 -2.75 23.22
N ARG A 350 -8.69 -4.06 23.03
CA ARG A 350 -7.47 -4.74 23.46
C ARG A 350 -6.23 -4.21 22.74
N LEU A 351 -6.31 -4.02 21.41
CA LEU A 351 -5.22 -3.43 20.64
C LEU A 351 -4.80 -2.08 21.20
N HIS A 352 -5.77 -1.19 21.44
CA HIS A 352 -5.50 0.13 22.01
C HIS A 352 -4.85 0.04 23.40
N LEU A 353 -5.38 -0.82 24.28
CA LEU A 353 -4.82 -1.04 25.61
C LEU A 353 -3.34 -1.47 25.54
N ARG A 354 -3.03 -2.43 24.65
CA ARG A 354 -1.66 -2.92 24.46
C ARG A 354 -0.73 -1.84 23.87
N ALA A 355 -1.19 -1.11 22.88
CA ALA A 355 -0.39 -0.07 22.21
C ALA A 355 -0.15 1.14 23.13
N GLN A 356 -1.15 1.58 23.88
CA GLN A 356 -1.00 2.63 24.89
C GLN A 356 -0.04 2.21 26.01
N ARG A 357 -0.14 0.96 26.47
CA ARG A 357 0.81 0.43 27.45
C ARG A 357 2.23 0.45 26.92
N LEU A 358 2.46 -0.06 25.70
CA LEU A 358 3.79 -0.02 25.09
C LEU A 358 4.32 1.41 24.98
N LEU A 359 3.49 2.35 24.50
CA LEU A 359 3.88 3.74 24.35
C LEU A 359 4.27 4.38 25.70
N ALA A 360 3.46 4.18 26.73
CA ALA A 360 3.73 4.71 28.07
C ALA A 360 5.04 4.13 28.63
N ARG A 361 5.20 2.79 28.59
CA ARG A 361 6.39 2.13 29.10
C ARG A 361 7.67 2.51 28.33
N ALA A 362 7.57 2.70 26.98
CA ALA A 362 8.69 3.16 26.17
C ALA A 362 9.13 4.58 26.57
N ARG A 363 8.17 5.49 26.76
CA ARG A 363 8.44 6.87 27.21
C ARG A 363 9.05 6.91 28.62
N ASP A 364 8.50 6.12 29.54
CA ASP A 364 9.06 5.99 30.90
C ASP A 364 10.51 5.49 30.91
N ALA A 365 10.85 4.62 29.95
CA ALA A 365 12.21 4.13 29.74
C ALA A 365 13.11 5.12 28.96
N GLY A 366 12.65 6.32 28.63
CA GLY A 366 13.40 7.34 27.91
C GLY A 366 13.59 7.05 26.41
N ILE A 367 12.79 6.15 25.83
CA ILE A 367 12.83 5.83 24.40
C ILE A 367 12.12 6.95 23.63
N ASP A 368 12.79 7.48 22.61
CA ASP A 368 12.19 8.45 21.68
C ASP A 368 11.17 7.73 20.76
N THR A 369 9.89 7.99 21.00
CA THR A 369 8.76 7.39 20.27
C THR A 369 8.19 8.33 19.20
N GLY A 370 8.89 9.43 18.87
CA GLY A 370 8.43 10.41 17.89
C GLY A 370 7.03 10.92 18.19
N HIS A 371 6.20 11.02 17.19
CA HIS A 371 4.82 11.53 17.26
C HIS A 371 3.76 10.46 17.57
N SER A 372 4.17 9.22 17.91
CA SER A 372 3.22 8.12 18.13
C SER A 372 2.14 8.48 19.15
N GLN A 373 0.92 8.16 18.79
CA GLN A 373 -0.27 8.30 19.64
C GLN A 373 -0.71 6.98 20.28
N GLY A 374 0.02 5.86 19.97
CA GLY A 374 -0.20 4.58 20.62
C GLY A 374 -1.50 3.87 20.22
N TYR A 375 -1.91 3.93 18.96
CA TYR A 375 -3.05 3.14 18.47
C TYR A 375 -2.66 1.72 18.10
N ALA A 376 -1.59 1.54 17.30
CA ALA A 376 -1.08 0.23 16.91
C ALA A 376 0.42 0.23 16.56
N ILE A 377 1.00 1.40 16.32
CA ILE A 377 2.38 1.56 15.86
C ILE A 377 3.13 2.44 16.87
N VAL A 378 4.21 1.91 17.41
CA VAL A 378 5.10 2.63 18.32
C VAL A 378 6.52 2.53 17.76
N PRO A 379 7.10 3.62 17.25
CA PRO A 379 8.49 3.63 16.82
C PRO A 379 9.45 3.77 18.03
N ALA A 380 10.71 3.35 17.83
CA ALA A 380 11.84 3.72 18.65
C ALA A 380 12.91 4.34 17.74
N LEU A 381 13.06 5.67 17.78
CA LEU A 381 14.00 6.40 16.95
C LEU A 381 15.43 6.10 17.40
N ALA A 382 16.26 5.60 16.51
CA ALA A 382 17.63 5.20 16.79
C ALA A 382 18.66 6.28 16.38
N GLY A 383 18.26 7.25 15.55
CA GLY A 383 19.11 8.33 15.08
C GLY A 383 20.22 7.91 14.11
N GLY A 384 20.12 6.72 13.51
CA GLY A 384 21.02 6.24 12.46
C GLY A 384 20.82 4.79 12.09
N SER A 385 21.04 4.45 10.81
CA SER A 385 20.81 3.10 10.25
C SER A 385 21.62 2.02 10.98
N LEU A 386 22.88 2.30 11.31
CA LEU A 386 23.73 1.36 12.02
C LEU A 386 23.22 1.08 13.45
N LYS A 387 22.77 2.13 14.15
CA LYS A 387 22.21 1.98 15.49
C LYS A 387 20.90 1.19 15.47
N ALA A 388 20.00 1.51 14.53
CA ALA A 388 18.74 0.78 14.33
C ALA A 388 18.99 -0.72 14.05
N THR A 389 19.97 -1.04 13.20
CA THR A 389 20.33 -2.43 12.86
C THR A 389 20.91 -3.14 14.09
N ARG A 390 21.77 -2.51 14.86
CA ARG A 390 22.33 -3.10 16.10
C ARG A 390 21.25 -3.39 17.12
N LEU A 391 20.33 -2.43 17.33
CA LEU A 391 19.22 -2.59 18.26
C LEU A 391 18.29 -3.74 17.82
N SER A 392 18.00 -3.87 16.52
CA SER A 392 17.26 -5.00 15.98
C SER A 392 17.96 -6.35 16.23
N ASN A 393 19.29 -6.41 16.05
CA ASN A 393 20.08 -7.61 16.34
C ASN A 393 20.06 -7.95 17.83
N GLN A 394 20.22 -6.96 18.72
CA GLN A 394 20.12 -7.14 20.17
C GLN A 394 18.76 -7.72 20.57
N LEU A 395 17.66 -7.13 20.10
CA LEU A 395 16.31 -7.64 20.35
C LEU A 395 16.15 -9.08 19.86
N PHE A 396 16.70 -9.40 18.70
CA PHE A 396 16.66 -10.75 18.14
C PHE A 396 17.36 -11.78 19.04
N GLU A 397 18.50 -11.44 19.61
CA GLU A 397 19.22 -12.29 20.60
C GLU A 397 18.36 -12.55 21.84
N HIS A 398 17.54 -11.55 22.26
CA HIS A 398 16.59 -11.67 23.37
C HIS A 398 15.26 -12.36 23.01
N GLY A 399 15.15 -12.94 21.80
CA GLY A 399 13.92 -13.62 21.35
C GLY A 399 12.80 -12.67 20.95
N ILE A 400 13.13 -11.47 20.47
CA ILE A 400 12.17 -10.46 20.02
C ILE A 400 12.47 -10.12 18.57
N ASN A 401 11.48 -10.29 17.69
CA ASN A 401 11.55 -9.92 16.28
C ASN A 401 10.99 -8.51 16.07
N ALA A 402 11.89 -7.56 15.78
CA ALA A 402 11.54 -6.19 15.41
C ALA A 402 12.48 -5.70 14.31
N GLN A 403 11.89 -5.27 13.17
CA GLN A 403 12.66 -4.91 11.99
C GLN A 403 13.08 -3.44 12.02
N PRO A 404 14.34 -3.14 11.65
CA PRO A 404 14.81 -1.78 11.52
C PRO A 404 14.29 -1.16 10.21
N ILE A 405 13.91 0.11 10.27
CA ILE A 405 13.64 0.96 9.12
C ILE A 405 14.82 1.90 8.97
N ILE A 406 15.55 1.77 7.88
CA ILE A 406 16.81 2.43 7.62
C ILE A 406 16.80 3.19 6.29
N HIS A 407 17.78 4.04 6.06
CA HIS A 407 17.99 4.66 4.75
C HIS A 407 18.08 3.58 3.63
N PRO A 408 17.43 3.77 2.45
CA PRO A 408 16.76 4.98 1.98
C PRO A 408 15.25 5.06 2.27
N ALA A 409 14.68 4.12 3.04
CA ALA A 409 13.25 4.14 3.35
C ALA A 409 12.85 5.32 4.25
N VAL A 410 13.78 5.80 5.06
CA VAL A 410 13.70 7.03 5.86
C VAL A 410 15.02 7.80 5.73
N GLU A 411 15.04 9.06 6.14
CA GLU A 411 16.28 9.81 6.29
C GLU A 411 17.21 9.14 7.31
N GLU A 412 18.52 9.25 7.13
CA GLU A 412 19.50 8.56 7.99
C GLU A 412 19.29 8.86 9.49
N LYS A 413 19.03 10.13 9.84
CA LYS A 413 18.76 10.53 11.24
C LYS A 413 17.41 10.05 11.77
N ALA A 414 16.50 9.68 10.89
CA ALA A 414 15.16 9.20 11.20
C ALA A 414 15.08 7.66 11.23
N ALA A 415 16.22 6.95 11.11
CA ALA A 415 16.29 5.51 11.22
C ALA A 415 15.76 5.04 12.58
N ARG A 416 14.94 4.00 12.59
CA ARG A 416 14.15 3.56 13.74
C ARG A 416 13.88 2.06 13.74
N LEU A 417 13.49 1.51 14.87
CA LEU A 417 12.68 0.31 14.93
C LEU A 417 11.21 0.73 14.93
N ARG A 418 10.36 -0.14 14.42
CA ARG A 418 8.93 0.10 14.37
C ARG A 418 8.22 -1.12 14.93
N PHE A 419 7.58 -0.93 16.08
CA PHE A 419 6.84 -1.97 16.75
C PHE A 419 5.38 -1.93 16.34
N PHE A 420 4.93 -2.99 15.68
CA PHE A 420 3.52 -3.22 15.39
C PHE A 420 2.90 -4.01 16.54
N VAL A 421 1.94 -3.41 17.21
CA VAL A 421 1.21 -4.04 18.30
C VAL A 421 0.05 -4.83 17.73
N SER A 422 -0.18 -6.03 18.27
CA SER A 422 -1.36 -6.85 18.02
C SER A 422 -2.24 -6.89 19.27
N ALA A 423 -3.54 -7.07 19.09
CA ALA A 423 -4.49 -7.33 20.17
C ALA A 423 -4.12 -8.58 21.00
N ASP A 424 -3.33 -9.48 20.41
CA ASP A 424 -2.89 -10.74 21.04
C ASP A 424 -1.57 -10.62 21.81
N HIS A 425 -0.87 -9.48 21.77
CA HIS A 425 0.28 -9.27 22.63
C HIS A 425 -0.13 -9.28 24.11
N THR A 426 0.73 -9.86 24.96
CA THR A 426 0.54 -9.87 26.40
C THR A 426 1.33 -8.75 27.09
N ASP A 427 0.96 -8.46 28.32
CA ASP A 427 1.67 -7.49 29.16
C ASP A 427 3.12 -7.92 29.40
N GLU A 428 3.35 -9.22 29.61
CA GLU A 428 4.68 -9.79 29.80
C GLU A 428 5.56 -9.63 28.56
N GLN A 429 4.98 -9.78 27.37
CA GLN A 429 5.70 -9.58 26.10
C GLN A 429 6.12 -8.11 25.92
N ILE A 430 5.26 -7.17 26.30
CA ILE A 430 5.57 -5.73 26.30
C ILE A 430 6.70 -5.42 27.29
N GLU A 431 6.60 -5.90 28.55
CA GLU A 431 7.64 -5.67 29.54
C GLU A 431 8.99 -6.29 29.12
N ARG A 432 8.99 -7.47 28.51
CA ARG A 432 10.21 -8.08 27.95
C ARG A 432 10.83 -7.22 26.84
N LEU A 433 10.00 -6.63 25.96
CA LEU A 433 10.50 -5.69 24.94
C LEU A 433 11.16 -4.48 25.59
N ILE A 434 10.49 -3.84 26.56
CA ILE A 434 11.04 -2.65 27.24
C ILE A 434 12.36 -2.99 27.95
N ALA A 435 12.42 -4.11 28.67
CA ALA A 435 13.65 -4.55 29.34
C ALA A 435 14.81 -4.83 28.37
N ALA A 436 14.51 -5.26 27.14
CA ALA A 436 15.53 -5.50 26.12
C ALA A 436 15.95 -4.22 25.35
N LEU A 437 15.17 -3.14 25.45
CA LEU A 437 15.48 -1.83 24.87
C LEU A 437 16.26 -0.92 25.85
N ALA A 438 16.13 -1.12 27.14
CA ALA A 438 16.84 -0.40 28.18
C ALA A 438 18.30 -0.88 28.29
#